data_3668db1313235095c20d34b238687d86
#
_entry.id   3668db1313235095c20d34b238687d86
#
_cell.length_a   1.000
_cell.length_b   1.000
_cell.length_c   1.000
_cell.angle_alpha   90.00
_cell.angle_beta   90.00
_cell.angle_gamma   90.00
#
_symmetry.space_group_name_H-M   'P 1'
#
loop_
_entity.id
_entity.type
_entity.pdbx_description
1 polymer ?
#
loop_
_entity_poly.entity_id
_entity_poly.type
_entity_poly.pdbx_seq_one_letter_code
_entity_poly.pdbx_strand_id
1 'polypeptide(L)'
;MQRIIGTEVEYGISSPSDPTANPILTSTQAVLAYAAAAGIQRAKRTRWDYEVESPLRDARGFDLSRSAGPPPVVDADEVGAANMILTNGARLYVDHAHPEYSAPECTDPLDAVIWDKAGERVMEAAARHVASVPGAAKLQLYKNNVDGKGASYGSHENYLMARQTPFSAIIAGLTPFLVSRQVVTGSGRVGIGPSGDEPGFQLSQRSDYIEVEVGLETTLKRGIINTRDEPHADADRYRRLHVIIGDANLAETSTYLKLGTTALVLDLIEDGPQHGIDLSDLALARPVHAVHAISRDPSLRVAVAMADGRELTALALQRLYLDRVAKLVDGRDPDPRALDVVETWAHVLDLLERDPMECAELLDWPAKLRLLEGFRQRENLSWSAPRLHLVDLQYSDVRLDKGLYNRLVARGSMKRLVSEHQVIEAVDNPPTDTRAYFRGECLRRFGADIAAASWDSVIFDLGGDSLVRIPTLEPLRGSKAHVGALLDSVNSAVELVEQLTS
;
A
#
# COMPACT_ATOMS: atom_id res chain seq x y z
N MET A 1 -11.89 -1.85 -16.09
CA MET A 1 -11.63 -1.76 -14.63
C MET A 1 -11.40 -0.28 -14.28
N GLN A 2 -12.31 0.34 -13.56
CA GLN A 2 -12.19 1.74 -13.11
C GLN A 2 -12.49 1.80 -11.62
N ARG A 3 -11.65 1.16 -10.81
CA ARG A 3 -11.77 1.19 -9.36
C ARG A 3 -10.74 2.15 -8.79
N ILE A 4 -11.15 3.05 -7.89
CA ILE A 4 -10.21 3.88 -7.15
C ILE A 4 -9.37 2.98 -6.23
N ILE A 5 -8.06 3.08 -6.38
CA ILE A 5 -7.04 2.30 -5.67
C ILE A 5 -6.07 3.27 -5.02
N GLY A 6 -5.64 2.98 -3.79
CA GLY A 6 -4.56 3.69 -3.11
C GLY A 6 -3.69 2.73 -2.30
N THR A 7 -2.44 3.10 -2.08
CA THR A 7 -1.50 2.34 -1.25
C THR A 7 -0.96 3.19 -0.12
N GLU A 8 -0.71 2.56 1.03
CA GLU A 8 -0.06 3.16 2.19
C GLU A 8 1.08 2.25 2.60
N VAL A 9 2.30 2.78 2.70
CA VAL A 9 3.48 1.99 3.05
C VAL A 9 4.23 2.66 4.20
N GLU A 10 4.30 1.96 5.32
CA GLU A 10 5.21 2.27 6.41
C GLU A 10 6.58 1.68 6.08
N TYR A 11 7.63 2.48 6.21
CA TYR A 11 9.00 2.04 5.93
C TYR A 11 9.75 1.74 7.22
N GLY A 12 10.43 0.59 7.27
CA GLY A 12 11.37 0.29 8.32
C GLY A 12 12.50 1.33 8.36
N ILE A 13 12.92 1.71 9.55
CA ILE A 13 13.97 2.70 9.74
C ILE A 13 15.03 2.22 10.71
N SER A 14 16.29 2.49 10.42
CA SER A 14 17.41 2.24 11.34
C SER A 14 18.47 3.31 11.21
N SER A 15 19.21 3.51 12.31
CA SER A 15 20.42 4.34 12.34
C SER A 15 21.61 3.45 12.69
N PRO A 16 22.46 3.04 11.74
CA PRO A 16 23.63 2.20 12.03
C PRO A 16 24.66 2.86 12.94
N SER A 17 24.71 4.19 12.97
CA SER A 17 25.60 4.95 13.85
C SER A 17 25.05 5.11 15.27
N ASP A 18 23.76 4.90 15.48
CA ASP A 18 23.08 4.93 16.77
C ASP A 18 21.93 3.91 16.80
N PRO A 19 22.22 2.63 17.10
CA PRO A 19 21.20 1.57 17.14
C PRO A 19 20.14 1.75 18.23
N THR A 20 20.35 2.69 19.17
CA THR A 20 19.44 3.03 20.26
C THR A 20 18.59 4.27 19.98
N ALA A 21 18.77 4.89 18.81
CA ALA A 21 18.00 6.06 18.41
C ALA A 21 16.49 5.80 18.53
N ASN A 22 15.76 6.79 19.05
CA ASN A 22 14.31 6.72 19.16
C ASN A 22 13.71 6.68 17.75
N PRO A 23 12.94 5.64 17.38
CA PRO A 23 12.41 5.48 16.03
C PRO A 23 11.40 6.59 15.64
N ILE A 24 10.66 7.18 16.57
CA ILE A 24 9.78 8.33 16.30
C ILE A 24 10.59 9.54 15.85
N LEU A 25 11.71 9.82 16.56
CA LEU A 25 12.59 10.94 16.21
C LEU A 25 13.28 10.74 14.86
N THR A 26 13.77 9.54 14.59
CA THR A 26 14.42 9.22 13.31
C THR A 26 13.43 9.25 12.16
N SER A 27 12.17 8.82 12.36
CA SER A 27 11.10 8.90 11.38
C SER A 27 10.70 10.35 11.09
N THR A 28 10.57 11.17 12.13
CA THR A 28 10.38 12.62 11.98
C THR A 28 11.54 13.25 11.19
N GLN A 29 12.78 12.87 11.51
CA GLN A 29 13.95 13.34 10.77
C GLN A 29 13.90 12.94 9.30
N ALA A 30 13.44 11.72 8.95
CA ALA A 30 13.30 11.28 7.57
C ALA A 30 12.27 12.13 6.81
N VAL A 31 11.09 12.38 7.39
CA VAL A 31 10.04 13.21 6.78
C VAL A 31 10.54 14.65 6.57
N LEU A 32 11.18 15.25 7.58
CA LEU A 32 11.74 16.60 7.47
C LEU A 32 12.90 16.68 6.48
N ALA A 33 13.70 15.63 6.37
CA ALA A 33 14.81 15.55 5.42
C ALA A 33 14.32 15.53 3.97
N TYR A 34 13.21 14.84 3.69
CA TYR A 34 12.59 14.93 2.37
C TYR A 34 12.12 16.36 2.06
N ALA A 35 11.46 17.03 3.01
CA ALA A 35 11.06 18.42 2.81
C ALA A 35 12.24 19.32 2.44
N ALA A 36 13.38 19.15 3.13
CA ALA A 36 14.61 19.89 2.84
C ALA A 36 15.18 19.52 1.47
N ALA A 37 15.20 18.24 1.11
CA ALA A 37 15.69 17.77 -0.20
C ALA A 37 14.84 18.30 -1.36
N ALA A 38 13.52 18.37 -1.17
CA ALA A 38 12.55 18.88 -2.16
C ALA A 38 12.43 20.42 -2.15
N GLY A 39 13.16 21.13 -1.29
CA GLY A 39 13.07 22.60 -1.18
C GLY A 39 11.76 23.12 -0.60
N ILE A 40 10.99 22.27 0.09
CA ILE A 40 9.71 22.64 0.70
C ILE A 40 9.98 23.48 1.95
N GLN A 41 9.64 24.77 1.91
CA GLN A 41 9.86 25.70 3.01
C GLN A 41 8.87 25.40 4.16
N ARG A 42 9.32 25.56 5.42
CA ARG A 42 8.53 25.33 6.63
C ARG A 42 7.21 26.12 6.64
N ALA A 43 7.25 27.38 6.22
CA ALA A 43 6.07 28.26 6.15
C ALA A 43 5.04 27.86 5.07
N LYS A 44 5.40 26.95 4.16
CA LYS A 44 4.55 26.49 3.05
C LYS A 44 4.05 25.05 3.25
N ARG A 45 4.23 24.47 4.44
CA ARG A 45 3.74 23.12 4.72
C ARG A 45 2.25 23.18 4.99
N THR A 46 1.46 22.66 4.08
CA THR A 46 0.04 22.44 4.24
C THR A 46 -0.19 21.41 5.35
N ARG A 47 -1.06 21.73 6.31
CA ARG A 47 -1.43 20.83 7.41
C ARG A 47 -2.35 19.72 6.89
N TRP A 48 -2.27 18.55 7.54
CA TRP A 48 -3.30 17.54 7.34
C TRP A 48 -4.55 17.88 8.15
N ASP A 49 -5.71 17.73 7.49
CA ASP A 49 -6.99 17.95 8.15
C ASP A 49 -7.51 16.65 8.77
N TYR A 50 -7.42 16.58 10.10
CA TYR A 50 -7.89 15.43 10.89
C TYR A 50 -9.38 15.51 11.26
N GLU A 51 -10.07 16.60 10.98
CA GLU A 51 -11.44 16.86 11.45
C GLU A 51 -12.43 15.81 10.93
N VAL A 52 -12.20 15.30 9.73
CA VAL A 52 -13.09 14.34 9.07
C VAL A 52 -12.71 12.86 9.32
N GLU A 53 -11.63 12.60 10.05
CA GLU A 53 -11.18 11.23 10.30
C GLU A 53 -12.01 10.52 11.37
N SER A 54 -12.46 9.29 11.08
CA SER A 54 -13.25 8.44 11.95
C SER A 54 -12.70 7.00 12.01
N PRO A 55 -11.45 6.79 12.46
CA PRO A 55 -10.76 5.51 12.39
C PRO A 55 -11.40 4.39 13.22
N LEU A 56 -12.32 4.72 14.12
CA LEU A 56 -13.04 3.78 14.98
C LEU A 56 -14.43 3.41 14.46
N ARG A 57 -14.83 3.91 13.28
CA ARG A 57 -16.08 3.52 12.62
C ARG A 57 -15.92 2.14 11.99
N ASP A 58 -16.81 1.22 12.38
CA ASP A 58 -16.77 -0.19 11.97
C ASP A 58 -17.88 -0.49 10.96
N ALA A 59 -17.53 -1.16 9.87
CA ALA A 59 -18.45 -1.52 8.78
C ALA A 59 -19.58 -2.49 9.22
N ARG A 60 -19.46 -3.11 10.39
CA ARG A 60 -20.50 -3.94 11.00
C ARG A 60 -21.56 -3.12 11.74
N GLY A 61 -21.49 -1.80 11.72
CA GLY A 61 -22.47 -0.88 12.31
C GLY A 61 -22.14 -0.44 13.75
N PHE A 62 -20.92 -0.66 14.22
CA PHE A 62 -20.46 -0.15 15.50
C PHE A 62 -19.67 1.15 15.28
N ASP A 63 -19.91 2.11 16.16
CA ASP A 63 -19.05 3.27 16.29
C ASP A 63 -18.43 3.22 17.69
N LEU A 64 -17.17 2.87 17.77
CA LEU A 64 -16.40 2.95 19.00
C LEU A 64 -15.98 4.43 19.18
N SER A 65 -16.96 5.29 19.50
CA SER A 65 -16.70 6.70 19.73
C SER A 65 -15.53 6.88 20.69
N ARG A 66 -14.53 7.63 20.28
CA ARG A 66 -13.54 8.17 21.20
C ARG A 66 -14.32 8.93 22.28
N SER A 67 -14.02 8.66 23.56
CA SER A 67 -14.48 9.50 24.66
C SER A 67 -14.20 10.97 24.27
N ALA A 68 -15.28 11.75 24.18
CA ALA A 68 -15.34 13.04 23.54
C ALA A 68 -14.27 14.03 24.06
N GLY A 69 -13.17 14.12 23.33
CA GLY A 69 -12.25 15.25 23.36
C GLY A 69 -12.11 15.75 21.92
N PRO A 70 -11.90 17.05 21.69
CA PRO A 70 -11.53 17.52 20.36
C PRO A 70 -10.28 16.75 19.89
N PRO A 71 -10.16 16.45 18.59
CA PRO A 71 -8.93 15.87 18.07
C PRO A 71 -7.75 16.73 18.55
N PRO A 72 -6.63 16.12 18.97
CA PRO A 72 -5.48 16.89 19.41
C PRO A 72 -5.10 17.82 18.26
N VAL A 73 -5.01 19.12 18.54
CA VAL A 73 -4.39 20.08 17.61
C VAL A 73 -2.91 19.73 17.62
N VAL A 74 -2.51 18.85 16.71
CA VAL A 74 -1.12 18.46 16.54
C VAL A 74 -0.44 19.62 15.82
N ASP A 75 0.46 20.32 16.51
CA ASP A 75 1.30 21.32 15.86
C ASP A 75 2.16 20.60 14.82
N ALA A 76 2.14 21.07 13.56
CA ALA A 76 2.93 20.51 12.47
C ALA A 76 4.46 20.51 12.79
N ASP A 77 4.86 21.25 13.81
CA ASP A 77 6.21 21.36 14.30
C ASP A 77 6.51 20.53 15.55
N GLU A 78 5.50 19.82 16.07
CA GLU A 78 5.69 18.96 17.24
C GLU A 78 6.58 17.76 16.86
N VAL A 79 7.59 17.51 17.69
CA VAL A 79 8.50 16.38 17.48
C VAL A 79 7.70 15.07 17.55
N GLY A 80 7.62 14.36 16.42
CA GLY A 80 6.82 13.14 16.27
C GLY A 80 5.53 13.30 15.45
N ALA A 81 5.18 14.53 15.05
CA ALA A 81 3.98 14.83 14.27
C ALA A 81 4.28 15.35 12.86
N ALA A 82 5.48 15.07 12.34
CA ALA A 82 5.84 15.50 10.99
C ALA A 82 4.88 14.90 9.97
N ASN A 83 4.22 15.78 9.22
CA ASN A 83 3.17 15.43 8.27
C ASN A 83 3.16 16.46 7.14
N MET A 84 3.12 16.00 5.90
CA MET A 84 3.06 16.88 4.74
C MET A 84 2.29 16.25 3.59
N ILE A 85 1.66 17.09 2.80
CA ILE A 85 1.06 16.73 1.53
C ILE A 85 2.03 17.13 0.42
N LEU A 86 2.26 16.24 -0.51
CA LEU A 86 3.19 16.44 -1.62
C LEU A 86 2.45 16.96 -2.86
N THR A 87 3.17 17.59 -3.76
CA THR A 87 2.61 18.13 -5.02
C THR A 87 2.08 17.04 -5.96
N ASN A 88 2.50 15.80 -5.78
CA ASN A 88 1.91 14.66 -6.47
C ASN A 88 0.59 14.17 -5.83
N GLY A 89 0.08 14.85 -4.82
CA GLY A 89 -1.15 14.51 -4.11
C GLY A 89 -0.99 13.43 -3.04
N ALA A 90 0.21 12.92 -2.81
CA ALA A 90 0.53 11.96 -1.74
C ALA A 90 0.60 12.62 -0.36
N ARG A 91 0.56 11.80 0.68
CA ARG A 91 0.86 12.20 2.06
C ARG A 91 2.14 11.52 2.53
N LEU A 92 3.06 12.29 3.12
CA LEU A 92 4.26 11.80 3.79
C LEU A 92 4.22 12.20 5.25
N TYR A 93 4.26 11.24 6.17
CA TYR A 93 4.07 11.51 7.59
C TYR A 93 4.71 10.44 8.47
N VAL A 94 4.65 10.64 9.78
CA VAL A 94 5.03 9.62 10.77
C VAL A 94 3.77 8.92 11.24
N ASP A 95 3.65 7.62 10.97
CA ASP A 95 2.66 6.76 11.60
C ASP A 95 3.33 5.91 12.68
N HIS A 96 2.84 6.06 13.93
CA HIS A 96 3.43 5.44 15.12
C HIS A 96 4.94 5.72 15.23
N ALA A 97 5.78 4.88 14.67
CA ALA A 97 7.24 4.97 14.75
C ALA A 97 7.93 4.84 13.38
N HIS A 98 7.18 4.89 12.30
CA HIS A 98 7.69 4.70 10.93
C HIS A 98 7.36 5.89 10.04
N PRO A 99 8.26 6.28 9.11
CA PRO A 99 7.88 7.20 8.06
C PRO A 99 6.96 6.45 7.10
N GLU A 100 5.81 7.03 6.80
CA GLU A 100 4.80 6.46 5.93
C GLU A 100 4.57 7.33 4.70
N TYR A 101 4.48 6.67 3.55
CA TYR A 101 4.07 7.28 2.30
C TYR A 101 2.73 6.68 1.88
N SER A 102 1.68 7.51 1.93
CA SER A 102 0.37 7.18 1.38
C SER A 102 0.29 7.77 -0.03
N ALA A 103 0.25 6.90 -1.03
CA ALA A 103 0.23 7.28 -2.43
C ALA A 103 -1.07 7.99 -2.81
N PRO A 104 -1.07 8.85 -3.84
CA PRO A 104 -2.30 9.41 -4.38
C PRO A 104 -3.17 8.30 -4.96
N GLU A 105 -4.48 8.51 -4.93
CA GLU A 105 -5.45 7.59 -5.50
C GLU A 105 -5.37 7.54 -7.03
N CYS A 106 -5.40 6.31 -7.60
CA CYS A 106 -5.36 6.01 -9.03
C CYS A 106 -6.59 5.17 -9.43
N THR A 107 -6.89 5.07 -10.72
CA THR A 107 -7.94 4.16 -11.24
C THR A 107 -7.38 2.92 -11.91
N ASP A 108 -6.09 2.86 -12.18
CA ASP A 108 -5.39 1.80 -12.88
C ASP A 108 -4.31 1.17 -11.96
N PRO A 109 -4.22 -0.16 -11.83
CA PRO A 109 -3.21 -0.81 -11.00
C PRO A 109 -1.78 -0.59 -11.47
N LEU A 110 -1.54 -0.33 -12.77
CA LEU A 110 -0.20 0.00 -13.27
C LEU A 110 0.21 1.42 -12.86
N ASP A 111 -0.74 2.37 -12.89
CA ASP A 111 -0.51 3.70 -12.36
C ASP A 111 -0.23 3.64 -10.85
N ALA A 112 -0.99 2.85 -10.09
CA ALA A 112 -0.72 2.65 -8.67
C ALA A 112 0.69 2.10 -8.41
N VAL A 113 1.25 1.24 -9.27
CA VAL A 113 2.67 0.83 -9.22
C VAL A 113 3.60 2.02 -9.40
N ILE A 114 3.30 2.95 -10.31
CA ILE A 114 4.14 4.14 -10.57
C ILE A 114 4.24 4.99 -9.29
N TRP A 115 3.11 5.33 -8.65
CA TRP A 115 3.10 6.17 -7.44
C TRP A 115 3.58 5.45 -6.18
N ASP A 116 3.42 4.13 -6.09
CA ASP A 116 4.06 3.32 -5.04
C ASP A 116 5.59 3.35 -5.18
N LYS A 117 6.12 3.26 -6.42
CA LYS A 117 7.55 3.42 -6.71
C LYS A 117 8.06 4.85 -6.49
N ALA A 118 7.24 5.86 -6.75
CA ALA A 118 7.57 7.24 -6.42
C ALA A 118 7.82 7.42 -4.91
N GLY A 119 7.05 6.74 -4.05
CA GLY A 119 7.29 6.68 -2.61
C GLY A 119 8.68 6.15 -2.24
N GLU A 120 9.17 5.13 -2.93
CA GLU A 120 10.55 4.65 -2.74
C GLU A 120 11.59 5.73 -3.07
N ARG A 121 11.36 6.55 -4.10
CA ARG A 121 12.26 7.67 -4.47
C ARG A 121 12.19 8.80 -3.46
N VAL A 122 11.00 9.09 -2.91
CA VAL A 122 10.81 10.04 -1.80
C VAL A 122 11.63 9.60 -0.59
N MET A 123 11.54 8.34 -0.19
CA MET A 123 12.31 7.78 0.94
C MET A 123 13.82 7.75 0.67
N GLU A 124 14.22 7.42 -0.55
CA GLU A 124 15.63 7.46 -0.94
C GLU A 124 16.19 8.89 -0.88
N ALA A 125 15.46 9.88 -1.36
CA ALA A 125 15.85 11.29 -1.30
C ALA A 125 16.02 11.76 0.15
N ALA A 126 15.11 11.37 1.06
CA ALA A 126 15.23 11.62 2.49
C ALA A 126 16.51 11.03 3.08
N ALA A 127 16.77 9.74 2.83
CA ALA A 127 17.97 9.08 3.33
C ALA A 127 19.27 9.69 2.79
N ARG A 128 19.30 10.07 1.51
CA ARG A 128 20.45 10.75 0.88
C ARG A 128 20.68 12.14 1.44
N HIS A 129 19.60 12.89 1.68
CA HIS A 129 19.73 14.23 2.28
C HIS A 129 20.35 14.15 3.67
N VAL A 130 19.85 13.26 4.55
CA VAL A 130 20.43 13.07 5.88
C VAL A 130 21.91 12.68 5.79
N ALA A 131 22.26 11.78 4.86
CA ALA A 131 23.65 11.35 4.67
C ALA A 131 24.58 12.47 4.19
N SER A 132 24.05 13.53 3.58
CA SER A 132 24.81 14.71 3.09
C SER A 132 25.04 15.76 4.18
N VAL A 133 24.29 15.73 5.29
CA VAL A 133 24.39 16.71 6.38
C VAL A 133 25.55 16.31 7.30
N PRO A 134 26.59 17.16 7.46
CA PRO A 134 27.73 16.87 8.35
C PRO A 134 27.26 16.68 9.81
N GLY A 135 27.68 15.58 10.44
CA GLY A 135 27.35 15.27 11.83
C GLY A 135 25.95 14.66 12.06
N ALA A 136 25.11 14.58 11.04
CA ALA A 136 23.84 13.89 11.17
C ALA A 136 24.00 12.36 11.26
N ALA A 137 23.18 11.71 12.09
CA ALA A 137 23.11 10.26 12.15
C ALA A 137 22.58 9.70 10.82
N LYS A 138 23.31 8.75 10.22
CA LYS A 138 22.90 8.14 8.95
C LYS A 138 21.63 7.34 9.13
N LEU A 139 20.64 7.58 8.30
CA LEU A 139 19.40 6.81 8.27
C LEU A 139 19.44 5.79 7.14
N GLN A 140 18.87 4.61 7.41
CA GLN A 140 18.57 3.58 6.42
C GLN A 140 17.09 3.28 6.45
N LEU A 141 16.46 3.28 5.28
CA LEU A 141 15.03 3.06 5.10
C LEU A 141 14.82 1.79 4.30
N TYR A 142 13.84 1.01 4.73
CA TYR A 142 13.55 -0.31 4.16
C TYR A 142 12.07 -0.43 3.83
N LYS A 143 11.76 -0.90 2.63
CA LYS A 143 10.39 -1.26 2.24
C LYS A 143 10.13 -2.72 2.63
N ASN A 144 9.80 -2.93 3.89
CA ASN A 144 9.52 -4.24 4.49
C ASN A 144 8.45 -4.09 5.57
N ASN A 145 8.06 -5.17 6.24
CA ASN A 145 6.97 -5.15 7.22
C ASN A 145 7.39 -5.63 8.62
N VAL A 146 8.67 -5.91 8.86
CA VAL A 146 9.12 -6.46 10.14
C VAL A 146 10.47 -5.87 10.53
N ASP A 147 10.63 -5.60 11.82
CA ASP A 147 11.87 -5.05 12.39
C ASP A 147 12.88 -6.14 12.83
N GLY A 148 12.51 -7.43 12.74
CA GLY A 148 13.29 -8.55 13.26
C GLY A 148 13.35 -8.61 14.79
N LYS A 149 12.53 -7.84 15.51
CA LYS A 149 12.43 -7.81 16.98
C LYS A 149 11.03 -8.12 17.49
N GLY A 150 10.13 -8.57 16.60
CA GLY A 150 8.75 -8.94 16.91
C GLY A 150 7.71 -7.86 16.60
N ALA A 151 8.11 -6.67 16.14
CA ALA A 151 7.16 -5.67 15.65
C ALA A 151 6.92 -5.81 14.15
N SER A 152 5.68 -5.54 13.75
CA SER A 152 5.27 -5.50 12.36
C SER A 152 4.53 -4.21 12.05
N TYR A 153 4.82 -3.64 10.90
CA TYR A 153 4.24 -2.41 10.37
C TYR A 153 3.64 -2.61 8.97
N GLY A 154 2.82 -1.67 8.54
CA GLY A 154 1.86 -1.88 7.47
C GLY A 154 2.37 -1.67 6.04
N SER A 155 1.72 -2.35 5.13
CA SER A 155 1.61 -1.99 3.73
C SER A 155 0.15 -2.21 3.34
N HIS A 156 -0.62 -1.13 3.31
CA HIS A 156 -2.06 -1.20 3.18
C HIS A 156 -2.49 -0.91 1.75
N GLU A 157 -3.61 -1.51 1.39
CA GLU A 157 -4.28 -1.30 0.12
C GLU A 157 -5.67 -0.71 0.41
N ASN A 158 -6.08 0.25 -0.37
CA ASN A 158 -7.38 0.88 -0.26
C ASN A 158 -8.13 0.76 -1.58
N TYR A 159 -9.38 0.31 -1.49
CA TYR A 159 -10.25 0.15 -2.65
C TYR A 159 -11.60 0.81 -2.38
N LEU A 160 -12.02 1.68 -3.29
CA LEU A 160 -13.36 2.24 -3.21
C LEU A 160 -14.38 1.22 -3.73
N MET A 161 -15.44 0.99 -2.96
CA MET A 161 -16.52 0.05 -3.27
C MET A 161 -17.89 0.72 -3.19
N ALA A 162 -18.86 0.16 -3.88
CA ALA A 162 -20.24 0.58 -3.73
C ALA A 162 -20.76 0.31 -2.30
N ARG A 163 -21.39 1.30 -1.68
CA ARG A 163 -21.94 1.19 -0.30
C ARG A 163 -23.01 0.10 -0.19
N GLN A 164 -23.73 -0.13 -1.27
CA GLN A 164 -24.81 -1.14 -1.32
C GLN A 164 -24.30 -2.59 -1.24
N THR A 165 -23.00 -2.85 -1.52
CA THR A 165 -22.42 -4.19 -1.42
C THR A 165 -22.44 -4.63 0.05
N PRO A 166 -23.14 -5.74 0.41
CA PRO A 166 -23.19 -6.19 1.78
C PRO A 166 -21.78 -6.53 2.31
N PHE A 167 -21.44 -6.03 3.50
CA PHE A 167 -20.11 -6.30 4.06
C PHE A 167 -19.86 -7.80 4.31
N SER A 168 -20.93 -8.56 4.61
CA SER A 168 -20.86 -10.02 4.72
C SER A 168 -20.46 -10.70 3.40
N ALA A 169 -20.88 -10.17 2.24
CA ALA A 169 -20.46 -10.69 0.94
C ALA A 169 -18.96 -10.42 0.69
N ILE A 170 -18.47 -9.24 1.13
CA ILE A 170 -17.05 -8.93 1.09
C ILE A 170 -16.25 -9.90 1.95
N ILE A 171 -16.66 -10.13 3.20
CA ILE A 171 -16.00 -11.10 4.10
C ILE A 171 -15.96 -12.49 3.44
N ALA A 172 -17.10 -13.00 2.97
CA ALA A 172 -17.20 -14.36 2.43
C ALA A 172 -16.37 -14.51 1.13
N GLY A 173 -16.48 -13.55 0.21
CA GLY A 173 -15.83 -13.64 -1.10
C GLY A 173 -14.35 -13.30 -1.08
N LEU A 174 -13.90 -12.41 -0.18
CA LEU A 174 -12.54 -11.91 -0.19
C LEU A 174 -11.59 -12.68 0.74
N THR A 175 -12.09 -13.25 1.86
CA THR A 175 -11.23 -13.96 2.84
C THR A 175 -10.38 -15.08 2.20
N PRO A 176 -10.93 -16.04 1.43
CA PRO A 176 -10.12 -17.11 0.85
C PRO A 176 -9.13 -16.59 -0.19
N PHE A 177 -9.50 -15.53 -0.92
CA PHE A 177 -8.61 -14.87 -1.87
C PHE A 177 -7.40 -14.24 -1.17
N LEU A 178 -7.62 -13.42 -0.14
CA LEU A 178 -6.54 -12.76 0.60
C LEU A 178 -5.60 -13.77 1.27
N VAL A 179 -6.16 -14.86 1.80
CA VAL A 179 -5.39 -15.95 2.42
C VAL A 179 -4.47 -16.62 1.40
N SER A 180 -4.97 -16.94 0.21
CA SER A 180 -4.23 -17.69 -0.80
C SER A 180 -3.32 -16.83 -1.69
N ARG A 181 -3.63 -15.51 -1.90
CA ARG A 181 -2.86 -14.65 -2.82
C ARG A 181 -1.40 -14.41 -2.38
N GLN A 182 -1.03 -14.71 -1.14
CA GLN A 182 0.36 -14.56 -0.68
C GLN A 182 1.37 -15.39 -1.48
N VAL A 183 0.94 -16.42 -2.20
CA VAL A 183 1.80 -17.17 -3.14
C VAL A 183 2.29 -16.28 -4.30
N VAL A 184 1.57 -15.22 -4.62
CA VAL A 184 1.91 -14.19 -5.63
C VAL A 184 2.47 -12.92 -4.97
N THR A 185 1.89 -12.51 -3.85
CA THR A 185 2.11 -11.18 -3.26
C THR A 185 3.02 -11.18 -2.04
N GLY A 186 3.47 -12.34 -1.57
CA GLY A 186 4.41 -12.43 -0.46
C GLY A 186 5.76 -11.80 -0.81
N SER A 187 6.36 -11.09 0.15
CA SER A 187 7.67 -10.47 -0.06
C SER A 187 8.84 -11.25 0.54
N GLY A 188 8.56 -12.42 1.12
CA GLY A 188 9.56 -13.33 1.68
C GLY A 188 10.19 -12.85 2.98
N ARG A 189 10.52 -13.78 3.88
CA ARG A 189 11.16 -13.50 5.17
C ARG A 189 12.04 -14.65 5.60
N VAL A 190 13.23 -14.34 6.12
CA VAL A 190 14.07 -15.27 6.88
C VAL A 190 13.56 -15.35 8.32
N GLY A 191 13.43 -16.56 8.84
CA GLY A 191 12.85 -16.85 10.15
C GLY A 191 11.33 -17.01 10.12
N ILE A 192 10.83 -17.93 10.93
CA ILE A 192 9.42 -18.30 11.06
C ILE A 192 8.91 -17.81 12.41
N GLY A 193 7.63 -17.47 12.47
CA GLY A 193 6.98 -16.93 13.66
C GLY A 193 7.13 -15.42 13.82
N PRO A 194 6.39 -14.78 14.74
CA PRO A 194 6.39 -13.32 14.90
C PRO A 194 7.78 -12.73 15.13
N SER A 195 8.60 -13.35 16.00
CA SER A 195 9.99 -12.92 16.27
C SER A 195 10.97 -13.37 15.19
N GLY A 196 10.59 -14.33 14.32
CA GLY A 196 11.50 -14.92 13.33
C GLY A 196 12.58 -15.82 13.94
N ASP A 197 12.32 -16.38 15.13
CA ASP A 197 13.31 -17.17 15.88
C ASP A 197 13.44 -18.60 15.38
N GLU A 198 12.39 -19.17 14.77
CA GLU A 198 12.49 -20.49 14.15
C GLU A 198 13.26 -20.41 12.83
N PRO A 199 14.27 -21.29 12.63
CA PRO A 199 15.04 -21.31 11.40
C PRO A 199 14.18 -21.69 10.18
N GLY A 200 14.23 -20.91 9.12
CA GLY A 200 13.50 -21.19 7.88
C GLY A 200 13.28 -19.96 7.02
N PHE A 201 12.46 -20.14 5.99
CA PHE A 201 11.99 -19.08 5.12
C PHE A 201 10.47 -19.20 4.97
N GLN A 202 9.79 -18.06 4.91
CA GLN A 202 8.33 -18.02 4.69
C GLN A 202 7.96 -17.01 3.61
N LEU A 203 6.79 -17.20 2.99
CA LEU A 203 6.34 -16.41 1.85
C LEU A 203 6.00 -14.98 2.24
N SER A 204 5.28 -14.78 3.35
CA SER A 204 4.77 -13.47 3.77
C SER A 204 5.45 -13.00 5.05
N GLN A 205 5.70 -11.69 5.12
CA GLN A 205 6.21 -11.04 6.33
C GLN A 205 5.08 -10.74 7.33
N ARG A 206 3.83 -10.63 6.87
CA ARG A 206 2.67 -10.23 7.65
C ARG A 206 1.88 -11.39 8.23
N SER A 207 1.98 -12.59 7.65
CA SER A 207 1.09 -13.71 7.95
C SER A 207 1.05 -14.09 9.44
N ASP A 208 2.20 -14.14 10.13
CA ASP A 208 2.27 -14.52 11.55
C ASP A 208 1.64 -13.48 12.50
N TYR A 209 1.33 -12.28 12.02
CA TYR A 209 0.68 -11.22 12.78
C TYR A 209 -0.83 -11.12 12.53
N ILE A 210 -1.39 -12.03 11.73
CA ILE A 210 -2.83 -12.15 11.51
C ILE A 210 -3.39 -13.10 12.54
N GLU A 211 -4.28 -12.61 13.41
CA GLU A 211 -4.75 -13.33 14.59
C GLU A 211 -6.25 -13.64 14.55
N VAL A 212 -7.04 -12.89 13.78
CA VAL A 212 -8.50 -13.05 13.68
C VAL A 212 -8.95 -12.97 12.21
N GLU A 213 -10.14 -13.48 11.92
CA GLU A 213 -10.70 -13.43 10.57
C GLU A 213 -11.14 -12.01 10.21
N VAL A 214 -11.84 -11.33 11.13
CA VAL A 214 -12.45 -10.03 10.92
C VAL A 214 -12.21 -9.15 12.14
N GLY A 215 -11.67 -7.96 11.96
CA GLY A 215 -11.38 -7.06 13.07
C GLY A 215 -11.15 -5.62 12.64
N LEU A 216 -11.34 -4.67 13.56
CA LEU A 216 -11.12 -3.23 13.34
C LEU A 216 -9.65 -2.83 13.56
N GLU A 217 -8.98 -3.51 14.48
CA GLU A 217 -7.63 -3.18 14.92
C GLU A 217 -6.58 -3.39 13.82
N THR A 218 -5.62 -2.48 13.74
CA THR A 218 -4.51 -2.54 12.78
C THR A 218 -3.16 -2.87 13.42
N THR A 219 -3.06 -2.75 14.75
CA THR A 219 -1.83 -2.96 15.51
C THR A 219 -1.81 -4.27 16.28
N LEU A 220 -2.93 -4.64 16.90
CA LEU A 220 -3.13 -5.88 17.67
C LEU A 220 -4.35 -6.62 17.11
N LYS A 221 -4.40 -7.95 17.28
CA LYS A 221 -5.53 -8.78 16.80
C LYS A 221 -5.92 -8.45 15.35
N ARG A 222 -4.92 -8.34 14.50
CA ARG A 222 -5.11 -7.99 13.08
C ARG A 222 -5.97 -9.00 12.38
N GLY A 223 -7.00 -8.50 11.67
CA GLY A 223 -7.92 -9.33 10.88
C GLY A 223 -7.41 -9.58 9.46
N ILE A 224 -7.82 -10.71 8.87
CA ILE A 224 -7.71 -10.93 7.42
C ILE A 224 -8.53 -9.86 6.70
N ILE A 225 -9.75 -9.60 7.20
CA ILE A 225 -10.62 -8.50 6.75
C ILE A 225 -10.63 -7.42 7.83
N ASN A 226 -10.18 -6.23 7.47
CA ASN A 226 -10.29 -5.06 8.31
C ASN A 226 -11.67 -4.41 8.15
N THR A 227 -12.29 -4.00 9.26
CA THR A 227 -13.65 -3.47 9.28
C THR A 227 -13.71 -1.94 9.37
N ARG A 228 -12.59 -1.23 9.28
CA ARG A 228 -12.59 0.24 9.25
C ARG A 228 -13.48 0.75 8.11
N ASP A 229 -14.43 1.61 8.42
CA ASP A 229 -15.38 2.19 7.45
C ASP A 229 -15.26 3.70 7.39
N GLU A 230 -14.21 4.16 6.75
CA GLU A 230 -13.85 5.55 6.60
C GLU A 230 -13.62 5.81 5.10
N PRO A 231 -14.67 6.20 4.34
CA PRO A 231 -14.62 6.20 2.89
C PRO A 231 -13.76 7.30 2.29
N HIS A 232 -13.53 8.41 2.99
CA HIS A 232 -12.93 9.63 2.43
C HIS A 232 -13.60 10.05 1.11
N ALA A 233 -14.89 9.83 1.02
CA ALA A 233 -15.75 10.09 -0.13
C ALA A 233 -17.19 10.19 0.36
N ASP A 234 -18.17 10.37 -0.55
CA ASP A 234 -19.58 10.34 -0.20
C ASP A 234 -19.95 8.99 0.45
N ALA A 235 -20.18 9.03 1.76
CA ALA A 235 -20.43 7.83 2.59
C ALA A 235 -21.75 7.12 2.27
N ASP A 236 -22.72 7.80 1.65
CA ASP A 236 -23.99 7.20 1.24
C ASP A 236 -23.82 6.36 -0.04
N ARG A 237 -22.81 6.68 -0.83
CA ARG A 237 -22.53 6.01 -2.11
C ARG A 237 -21.38 5.02 -2.02
N TYR A 238 -20.38 5.29 -1.19
CA TYR A 238 -19.12 4.59 -1.20
C TYR A 238 -18.72 4.03 0.16
N ARG A 239 -17.97 2.95 0.11
CA ARG A 239 -17.18 2.38 1.21
C ARG A 239 -15.72 2.31 0.76
N ARG A 240 -14.78 2.60 1.64
CA ARG A 240 -13.36 2.27 1.46
C ARG A 240 -13.08 0.92 2.11
N LEU A 241 -12.72 -0.07 1.31
CA LEU A 241 -12.16 -1.30 1.84
C LEU A 241 -10.68 -1.08 2.16
N HIS A 242 -10.32 -1.25 3.42
CA HIS A 242 -8.97 -1.12 3.93
C HIS A 242 -8.36 -2.51 4.14
N VAL A 243 -7.38 -2.89 3.32
CA VAL A 243 -6.73 -4.21 3.35
C VAL A 243 -5.37 -4.09 4.00
N ILE A 244 -5.16 -4.80 5.12
CA ILE A 244 -3.96 -4.68 5.97
C ILE A 244 -3.06 -5.93 5.96
N ILE A 245 -3.50 -7.01 5.35
CA ILE A 245 -2.80 -8.30 5.34
C ILE A 245 -1.63 -8.35 4.35
N GLY A 246 -1.58 -7.44 3.37
CA GLY A 246 -0.59 -7.46 2.30
C GLY A 246 0.83 -7.15 2.77
N ASP A 247 1.82 -7.72 2.09
CA ASP A 247 3.24 -7.39 2.28
C ASP A 247 3.65 -6.14 1.48
N ALA A 248 4.71 -5.48 1.92
CA ALA A 248 5.40 -4.43 1.17
C ALA A 248 6.22 -5.05 0.03
N ASN A 249 5.80 -4.81 -1.21
CA ASN A 249 6.43 -5.36 -2.39
C ASN A 249 7.39 -4.36 -3.04
N LEU A 250 8.56 -4.86 -3.47
CA LEU A 250 9.51 -4.14 -4.32
C LEU A 250 9.34 -4.53 -5.78
N ALA A 251 9.06 -5.82 -6.08
CA ALA A 251 8.81 -6.30 -7.42
C ALA A 251 7.52 -5.68 -7.99
N GLU A 252 7.64 -5.02 -9.14
CA GLU A 252 6.53 -4.32 -9.77
C GLU A 252 5.40 -5.27 -10.18
N THR A 253 5.72 -6.49 -10.62
CA THR A 253 4.73 -7.53 -10.94
C THR A 253 3.96 -7.96 -9.68
N SER A 254 4.63 -8.10 -8.51
CA SER A 254 3.94 -8.43 -7.26
C SER A 254 2.96 -7.32 -6.86
N THR A 255 3.36 -6.05 -6.94
CA THR A 255 2.49 -4.90 -6.65
C THR A 255 1.34 -4.82 -7.64
N TYR A 256 1.61 -4.96 -8.94
CA TYR A 256 0.62 -4.92 -10.01
C TYR A 256 -0.46 -6.00 -9.83
N LEU A 257 -0.04 -7.25 -9.60
CA LEU A 257 -0.97 -8.36 -9.37
C LEU A 257 -1.70 -8.21 -8.02
N LYS A 258 -1.04 -7.74 -6.96
CA LYS A 258 -1.68 -7.45 -5.69
C LYS A 258 -2.89 -6.53 -5.86
N LEU A 259 -2.68 -5.42 -6.54
CA LEU A 259 -3.70 -4.39 -6.73
C LEU A 259 -4.73 -4.79 -7.80
N GLY A 260 -4.27 -5.28 -8.94
CA GLY A 260 -5.12 -5.63 -10.07
C GLY A 260 -6.04 -6.83 -9.80
N THR A 261 -5.48 -7.92 -9.25
CA THR A 261 -6.29 -9.12 -8.95
C THR A 261 -7.29 -8.85 -7.83
N THR A 262 -6.91 -8.05 -6.81
CA THR A 262 -7.85 -7.66 -5.77
C THR A 262 -8.98 -6.81 -6.32
N ALA A 263 -8.69 -5.83 -7.16
CA ALA A 263 -9.72 -5.01 -7.80
C ALA A 263 -10.70 -5.85 -8.63
N LEU A 264 -10.21 -6.83 -9.39
CA LEU A 264 -11.05 -7.75 -10.17
C LEU A 264 -11.88 -8.69 -9.29
N VAL A 265 -11.32 -9.18 -8.17
CA VAL A 265 -12.08 -10.00 -7.21
C VAL A 265 -13.14 -9.16 -6.50
N LEU A 266 -12.91 -7.88 -6.25
CA LEU A 266 -13.94 -6.98 -5.74
C LEU A 266 -15.04 -6.74 -6.76
N ASP A 267 -14.71 -6.59 -8.06
CA ASP A 267 -15.69 -6.54 -9.13
C ASP A 267 -16.51 -7.85 -9.19
N LEU A 268 -15.85 -9.00 -8.98
CA LEU A 268 -16.51 -10.29 -8.92
C LEU A 268 -17.49 -10.40 -7.73
N ILE A 269 -17.17 -9.82 -6.58
CA ILE A 269 -18.05 -9.79 -5.40
C ILE A 269 -19.24 -8.85 -5.63
N GLU A 270 -19.03 -7.70 -6.28
CA GLU A 270 -20.08 -6.71 -6.55
C GLU A 270 -21.04 -7.15 -7.64
N ASP A 271 -20.53 -7.65 -8.76
CA ASP A 271 -21.31 -7.91 -9.97
C ASP A 271 -21.47 -9.38 -10.31
N GLY A 272 -20.61 -10.26 -9.77
CA GLY A 272 -20.63 -11.71 -10.05
C GLY A 272 -22.01 -12.36 -9.85
N PRO A 273 -22.76 -12.05 -8.78
CA PRO A 273 -24.10 -12.62 -8.56
C PRO A 273 -25.07 -12.34 -9.71
N GLN A 274 -25.00 -11.16 -10.34
CA GLN A 274 -25.84 -10.79 -11.49
C GLN A 274 -25.46 -11.60 -12.75
N HIS A 275 -24.24 -12.12 -12.82
CA HIS A 275 -23.71 -12.97 -13.89
C HIS A 275 -23.79 -14.47 -13.55
N GLY A 276 -24.47 -14.84 -12.45
CA GLY A 276 -24.59 -16.23 -12.00
C GLY A 276 -23.26 -16.86 -11.57
N ILE A 277 -22.35 -16.04 -11.00
CA ILE A 277 -21.07 -16.51 -10.47
C ILE A 277 -21.18 -16.55 -8.94
N ASP A 278 -20.94 -17.73 -8.37
CA ASP A 278 -20.97 -17.99 -6.93
C ASP A 278 -19.53 -18.19 -6.37
N LEU A 279 -19.30 -17.71 -5.18
CA LEU A 279 -18.04 -17.86 -4.43
C LEU A 279 -18.21 -18.70 -3.16
N SER A 280 -19.41 -19.20 -2.84
CA SER A 280 -19.71 -19.86 -1.57
C SER A 280 -18.91 -21.15 -1.36
N ASP A 281 -18.55 -21.85 -2.44
CA ASP A 281 -17.75 -23.06 -2.44
C ASP A 281 -16.24 -22.82 -2.18
N LEU A 282 -15.81 -21.56 -2.08
CA LEU A 282 -14.42 -21.18 -1.80
C LEU A 282 -14.15 -20.92 -0.32
N ALA A 283 -15.14 -21.05 0.54
CA ALA A 283 -15.03 -20.79 1.98
C ALA A 283 -14.00 -21.72 2.64
N LEU A 284 -13.09 -21.15 3.44
CA LEU A 284 -12.09 -21.87 4.23
C LEU A 284 -12.67 -22.31 5.57
N ALA A 285 -12.34 -23.53 6.04
CA ALA A 285 -12.75 -24.00 7.35
C ALA A 285 -12.08 -23.26 8.51
N ARG A 286 -10.81 -22.86 8.35
CA ARG A 286 -9.99 -22.17 9.36
C ARG A 286 -9.07 -21.14 8.71
N PRO A 287 -9.58 -19.95 8.33
CA PRO A 287 -8.83 -18.97 7.53
C PRO A 287 -7.51 -18.51 8.16
N VAL A 288 -7.49 -18.19 9.45
CA VAL A 288 -6.25 -17.75 10.16
C VAL A 288 -5.18 -18.83 10.16
N HIS A 289 -5.58 -20.09 10.43
CA HIS A 289 -4.64 -21.21 10.35
C HIS A 289 -4.09 -21.37 8.91
N ALA A 290 -4.95 -21.22 7.91
CA ALA A 290 -4.57 -21.33 6.50
C ALA A 290 -3.55 -20.24 6.09
N VAL A 291 -3.71 -19.00 6.57
CA VAL A 291 -2.73 -17.92 6.35
C VAL A 291 -1.32 -18.36 6.76
N HIS A 292 -1.20 -18.88 8.00
CA HIS A 292 0.09 -19.31 8.55
C HIS A 292 0.64 -20.54 7.83
N ALA A 293 -0.19 -21.54 7.57
CA ALA A 293 0.24 -22.77 6.91
C ALA A 293 0.77 -22.52 5.50
N ILE A 294 0.06 -21.72 4.70
CA ILE A 294 0.48 -21.34 3.34
C ILE A 294 1.79 -20.55 3.38
N SER A 295 1.92 -19.59 4.28
CA SER A 295 3.13 -18.76 4.38
C SER A 295 4.40 -19.57 4.65
N ARG A 296 4.28 -20.62 5.44
CA ARG A 296 5.40 -21.47 5.89
C ARG A 296 5.81 -22.55 4.89
N ASP A 297 5.14 -22.63 3.75
CA ASP A 297 5.43 -23.63 2.71
C ASP A 297 5.88 -22.98 1.39
N PRO A 298 7.19 -22.71 1.22
CA PRO A 298 7.72 -22.23 -0.06
C PRO A 298 7.61 -23.23 -1.23
N SER A 299 7.24 -24.49 -0.94
CA SER A 299 6.98 -25.49 -1.99
C SER A 299 5.60 -25.33 -2.64
N LEU A 300 4.69 -24.56 -2.04
CA LEU A 300 3.30 -24.29 -2.45
C LEU A 300 2.40 -25.53 -2.51
N ARG A 301 2.76 -26.60 -1.78
CA ARG A 301 2.07 -27.90 -1.79
C ARG A 301 1.14 -28.11 -0.60
N VAL A 302 1.26 -27.28 0.45
CA VAL A 302 0.39 -27.40 1.60
C VAL A 302 -1.07 -27.23 1.18
N ALA A 303 -1.91 -28.18 1.54
CA ALA A 303 -3.35 -28.09 1.34
C ALA A 303 -4.01 -27.57 2.61
N VAL A 304 -5.04 -26.73 2.43
CA VAL A 304 -5.85 -26.16 3.50
C VAL A 304 -7.28 -26.64 3.40
N ALA A 305 -7.91 -26.87 4.57
CA ALA A 305 -9.26 -27.38 4.63
C ALA A 305 -10.29 -26.33 4.21
N MET A 306 -11.17 -26.70 3.29
CA MET A 306 -12.34 -25.93 2.88
C MET A 306 -13.52 -26.23 3.81
N ALA A 307 -14.48 -25.30 3.87
CA ALA A 307 -15.68 -25.46 4.69
C ALA A 307 -16.58 -26.64 4.26
N ASP A 308 -16.49 -27.06 2.99
CA ASP A 308 -17.22 -28.20 2.42
C ASP A 308 -16.49 -29.55 2.57
N GLY A 309 -15.35 -29.57 3.25
CA GLY A 309 -14.56 -30.78 3.51
C GLY A 309 -13.52 -31.10 2.43
N ARG A 310 -13.43 -30.37 1.31
CA ARG A 310 -12.32 -30.48 0.38
C ARG A 310 -11.01 -29.96 1.01
N GLU A 311 -9.89 -30.37 0.43
CA GLU A 311 -8.57 -29.78 0.71
C GLU A 311 -8.01 -29.21 -0.58
N LEU A 312 -7.58 -27.94 -0.57
CA LEU A 312 -7.02 -27.25 -1.74
C LEU A 312 -5.70 -26.57 -1.38
N THR A 313 -4.77 -26.55 -2.31
CA THR A 313 -3.58 -25.69 -2.20
C THR A 313 -3.94 -24.24 -2.46
N ALA A 314 -3.08 -23.32 -2.04
CA ALA A 314 -3.26 -21.90 -2.34
C ALA A 314 -3.26 -21.62 -3.84
N LEU A 315 -2.45 -22.34 -4.63
CA LEU A 315 -2.45 -22.24 -6.10
C LEU A 315 -3.80 -22.66 -6.68
N ALA A 316 -4.35 -23.79 -6.22
CA ALA A 316 -5.68 -24.25 -6.68
C ALA A 316 -6.78 -23.23 -6.35
N LEU A 317 -6.74 -22.61 -5.16
CA LEU A 317 -7.66 -21.53 -4.80
C LEU A 317 -7.50 -20.32 -5.73
N GLN A 318 -6.28 -19.88 -6.01
CA GLN A 318 -6.01 -18.76 -6.91
C GLN A 318 -6.51 -19.06 -8.34
N ARG A 319 -6.39 -20.30 -8.84
CA ARG A 319 -6.96 -20.72 -10.13
C ARG A 319 -8.48 -20.61 -10.14
N LEU A 320 -9.14 -21.07 -9.08
CA LEU A 320 -10.59 -20.97 -8.99
C LEU A 320 -11.09 -19.52 -9.00
N TYR A 321 -10.35 -18.59 -8.40
CA TYR A 321 -10.65 -17.16 -8.51
C TYR A 321 -10.37 -16.63 -9.91
N LEU A 322 -9.23 -16.97 -10.50
CA LEU A 322 -8.88 -16.56 -11.86
C LEU A 322 -9.95 -16.99 -12.86
N ASP A 323 -10.41 -18.25 -12.81
CA ASP A 323 -11.43 -18.77 -13.71
C ASP A 323 -12.76 -17.99 -13.62
N ARG A 324 -13.17 -17.62 -12.39
CA ARG A 324 -14.37 -16.84 -12.14
C ARG A 324 -14.23 -15.39 -12.59
N VAL A 325 -13.07 -14.79 -12.35
CA VAL A 325 -12.74 -13.44 -12.81
C VAL A 325 -12.69 -13.42 -14.34
N ALA A 326 -12.04 -14.37 -14.99
CA ALA A 326 -11.99 -14.46 -16.45
C ALA A 326 -13.40 -14.55 -17.05
N LYS A 327 -14.25 -15.42 -16.48
CA LYS A 327 -15.66 -15.53 -16.90
C LYS A 327 -16.42 -14.19 -16.76
N LEU A 328 -16.17 -13.42 -15.70
CA LEU A 328 -16.80 -12.11 -15.52
C LEU A 328 -16.29 -11.09 -16.54
N VAL A 329 -14.98 -11.07 -16.78
CA VAL A 329 -14.32 -10.16 -17.73
C VAL A 329 -14.78 -10.45 -19.17
N ASP A 330 -14.85 -11.72 -19.56
CA ASP A 330 -15.33 -12.15 -20.87
C ASP A 330 -16.80 -11.80 -21.13
N GLY A 331 -17.60 -11.71 -20.05
CA GLY A 331 -19.01 -11.34 -20.10
C GLY A 331 -19.30 -9.83 -20.16
N ARG A 332 -18.28 -8.99 -20.16
CA ARG A 332 -18.36 -7.51 -20.14
C ARG A 332 -17.78 -6.91 -21.44
N ASP A 333 -17.96 -5.59 -21.59
CA ASP A 333 -17.25 -4.84 -22.62
C ASP A 333 -15.74 -4.99 -22.43
N PRO A 334 -14.97 -5.18 -23.52
CA PRO A 334 -13.54 -5.39 -23.46
C PRO A 334 -12.81 -4.27 -22.71
N ASP A 335 -12.11 -4.64 -21.67
CA ASP A 335 -11.23 -3.75 -20.87
C ASP A 335 -9.79 -4.24 -20.98
N PRO A 336 -8.92 -3.57 -21.76
CA PRO A 336 -7.57 -4.02 -22.00
C PRO A 336 -6.75 -4.20 -20.71
N ARG A 337 -7.03 -3.41 -19.67
CA ARG A 337 -6.31 -3.53 -18.38
C ARG A 337 -6.77 -4.74 -17.60
N ALA A 338 -8.07 -5.01 -17.58
CA ALA A 338 -8.60 -6.20 -16.92
C ALA A 338 -8.06 -7.49 -17.59
N LEU A 339 -8.00 -7.50 -18.92
CA LEU A 339 -7.43 -8.62 -19.68
C LEU A 339 -5.95 -8.81 -19.37
N ASP A 340 -5.14 -7.73 -19.34
CA ASP A 340 -3.71 -7.78 -19.02
C ASP A 340 -3.44 -8.32 -17.60
N VAL A 341 -4.27 -7.91 -16.61
CA VAL A 341 -4.19 -8.46 -15.24
C VAL A 341 -4.50 -9.95 -15.24
N VAL A 342 -5.56 -10.39 -15.92
CA VAL A 342 -5.97 -11.81 -16.01
C VAL A 342 -4.86 -12.64 -16.66
N GLU A 343 -4.32 -12.19 -17.80
CA GLU A 343 -3.25 -12.87 -18.52
C GLU A 343 -1.95 -12.95 -17.69
N THR A 344 -1.56 -11.85 -17.06
CA THR A 344 -0.37 -11.81 -16.18
C THR A 344 -0.55 -12.73 -14.97
N TRP A 345 -1.73 -12.73 -14.36
CA TRP A 345 -2.05 -13.62 -13.24
C TRP A 345 -2.01 -15.09 -13.65
N ALA A 346 -2.65 -15.45 -14.77
CA ALA A 346 -2.60 -16.80 -15.32
C ALA A 346 -1.17 -17.27 -15.59
N HIS A 347 -0.37 -16.42 -16.25
CA HIS A 347 1.04 -16.70 -16.53
C HIS A 347 1.86 -16.95 -15.28
N VAL A 348 1.72 -16.10 -14.25
CA VAL A 348 2.45 -16.26 -12.98
C VAL A 348 2.03 -17.54 -12.26
N LEU A 349 0.73 -17.88 -12.25
CA LEU A 349 0.28 -19.15 -11.67
C LEU A 349 0.84 -20.37 -12.42
N ASP A 350 0.91 -20.32 -13.76
CA ASP A 350 1.53 -21.40 -14.58
C ASP A 350 3.00 -21.60 -14.22
N LEU A 351 3.74 -20.52 -14.00
CA LEU A 351 5.15 -20.60 -13.58
C LEU A 351 5.27 -21.19 -12.17
N LEU A 352 4.48 -20.69 -11.20
CA LEU A 352 4.49 -21.15 -9.80
C LEU A 352 4.13 -22.64 -9.67
N GLU A 353 3.23 -23.15 -10.49
CA GLU A 353 2.83 -24.57 -10.51
C GLU A 353 3.96 -25.49 -11.03
N ARG A 354 4.76 -25.02 -12.00
CA ARG A 354 5.89 -25.77 -12.55
C ARG A 354 7.08 -25.76 -11.60
N ASP A 355 7.58 -24.59 -11.31
CA ASP A 355 8.68 -24.34 -10.38
C ASP A 355 8.59 -22.89 -9.88
N PRO A 356 8.37 -22.64 -8.59
CA PRO A 356 8.34 -21.29 -8.04
C PRO A 356 9.57 -20.45 -8.39
N MET A 357 10.74 -21.05 -8.64
CA MET A 357 11.95 -20.32 -9.00
C MET A 357 11.91 -19.71 -10.41
N GLU A 358 11.01 -20.16 -11.29
CA GLU A 358 10.77 -19.50 -12.58
C GLU A 358 10.18 -18.10 -12.40
N CYS A 359 9.52 -17.82 -11.26
CA CYS A 359 9.00 -16.51 -10.92
C CYS A 359 10.03 -15.55 -10.28
N ALA A 360 11.30 -15.97 -10.12
CA ALA A 360 12.29 -15.16 -9.41
C ALA A 360 12.75 -13.88 -10.15
N GLU A 361 12.27 -13.62 -11.36
CA GLU A 361 12.42 -12.35 -12.07
C GLU A 361 11.16 -11.47 -11.98
N LEU A 362 10.05 -12.02 -11.44
CA LEU A 362 8.73 -11.39 -11.42
C LEU A 362 8.28 -11.05 -10.00
N LEU A 363 8.53 -11.93 -9.02
CA LEU A 363 7.98 -11.85 -7.67
C LEU A 363 9.06 -11.71 -6.61
N ASP A 364 8.71 -11.03 -5.51
CA ASP A 364 9.66 -10.74 -4.41
C ASP A 364 10.16 -12.00 -3.70
N TRP A 365 9.23 -12.87 -3.21
CA TRP A 365 9.67 -14.00 -2.39
C TRP A 365 10.55 -15.02 -3.14
N PRO A 366 10.28 -15.35 -4.41
CA PRO A 366 11.17 -16.24 -5.16
C PRO A 366 12.52 -15.60 -5.47
N ALA A 367 12.53 -14.29 -5.81
CA ALA A 367 13.76 -13.53 -6.02
C ALA A 367 14.64 -13.53 -4.77
N LYS A 368 14.02 -13.25 -3.62
CA LYS A 368 14.69 -13.22 -2.31
C LYS A 368 15.19 -14.62 -1.91
N LEU A 369 14.35 -15.65 -2.07
CA LEU A 369 14.74 -17.04 -1.78
C LEU A 369 15.92 -17.48 -2.63
N ARG A 370 15.89 -17.23 -3.95
CA ARG A 370 17.01 -17.51 -4.86
C ARG A 370 18.32 -16.84 -4.40
N LEU A 371 18.21 -15.58 -3.99
CA LEU A 371 19.36 -14.83 -3.49
C LEU A 371 19.90 -15.44 -2.18
N LEU A 372 19.04 -15.73 -1.22
CA LEU A 372 19.38 -16.30 0.09
C LEU A 372 19.99 -17.69 -0.05
N GLU A 373 19.42 -18.56 -0.89
CA GLU A 373 19.97 -19.89 -1.18
C GLU A 373 21.36 -19.80 -1.83
N GLY A 374 21.60 -18.83 -2.70
CA GLY A 374 22.91 -18.57 -3.26
C GLY A 374 23.96 -18.21 -2.20
N PHE A 375 23.60 -17.41 -1.19
CA PHE A 375 24.46 -17.13 -0.04
C PHE A 375 24.63 -18.36 0.85
N ARG A 376 23.53 -19.05 1.16
CA ARG A 376 23.52 -20.22 2.05
C ARG A 376 24.43 -21.33 1.52
N GLN A 377 24.33 -21.65 0.24
CA GLN A 377 25.14 -22.68 -0.39
C GLN A 377 26.62 -22.30 -0.48
N ARG A 378 26.92 -21.06 -0.91
CA ARG A 378 28.30 -20.60 -1.10
C ARG A 378 29.07 -20.52 0.22
N GLU A 379 28.41 -20.10 1.32
CA GLU A 379 29.02 -19.88 2.62
C GLU A 379 28.72 -21.02 3.63
N ASN A 380 28.00 -22.08 3.19
CA ASN A 380 27.56 -23.21 4.02
C ASN A 380 26.81 -22.76 5.29
N LEU A 381 25.82 -21.87 5.12
CA LEU A 381 25.07 -21.29 6.23
C LEU A 381 23.83 -22.11 6.57
N SER A 382 23.47 -22.16 7.87
CA SER A 382 22.14 -22.58 8.31
C SER A 382 21.12 -21.43 8.15
N TRP A 383 19.81 -21.74 8.15
CA TRP A 383 18.76 -20.72 8.11
C TRP A 383 18.76 -19.79 9.35
N SER A 384 19.38 -20.19 10.45
CA SER A 384 19.54 -19.36 11.65
C SER A 384 20.75 -18.39 11.59
N ALA A 385 21.50 -18.40 10.49
CA ALA A 385 22.69 -17.56 10.38
C ALA A 385 22.32 -16.07 10.30
N PRO A 386 22.90 -15.19 11.15
CA PRO A 386 22.63 -13.74 11.13
C PRO A 386 22.91 -13.08 9.77
N ARG A 387 23.79 -13.69 8.98
CA ARG A 387 24.11 -13.23 7.62
C ARG A 387 22.90 -13.28 6.70
N LEU A 388 22.03 -14.29 6.82
CA LEU A 388 20.82 -14.41 5.98
C LEU A 388 19.78 -13.36 6.37
N HIS A 389 19.58 -13.08 7.65
CA HIS A 389 18.73 -11.99 8.12
C HIS A 389 19.19 -10.63 7.61
N LEU A 390 20.52 -10.40 7.57
CA LEU A 390 21.07 -9.17 6.99
C LEU A 390 20.83 -9.08 5.48
N VAL A 391 20.96 -10.18 4.74
CA VAL A 391 20.67 -10.22 3.29
C VAL A 391 19.18 -9.97 3.03
N ASP A 392 18.29 -10.55 3.85
CA ASP A 392 16.84 -10.30 3.78
C ASP A 392 16.54 -8.80 3.98
N LEU A 393 17.07 -8.19 5.03
CA LEU A 393 16.89 -6.76 5.30
C LEU A 393 17.46 -5.90 4.16
N GLN A 394 18.66 -6.21 3.65
CA GLN A 394 19.28 -5.47 2.54
C GLN A 394 18.54 -5.62 1.22
N TYR A 395 17.74 -6.67 1.02
CA TYR A 395 16.86 -6.78 -0.13
C TYR A 395 15.88 -5.60 -0.18
N SER A 396 15.40 -5.16 0.96
CA SER A 396 14.38 -4.13 1.13
C SER A 396 14.92 -2.70 1.25
N ASP A 397 16.24 -2.48 1.21
CA ASP A 397 16.86 -1.15 1.28
C ASP A 397 16.47 -0.31 0.05
N VAL A 398 15.85 0.86 0.29
CA VAL A 398 15.33 1.71 -0.79
C VAL A 398 16.42 2.37 -1.64
N ARG A 399 17.66 2.41 -1.18
CA ARG A 399 18.77 3.06 -1.90
C ARG A 399 19.12 2.31 -3.17
N LEU A 400 19.15 3.01 -4.30
CA LEU A 400 19.39 2.42 -5.63
C LEU A 400 20.74 1.72 -5.74
N ASP A 401 21.78 2.22 -5.08
CA ASP A 401 23.15 1.70 -5.11
C ASP A 401 23.42 0.64 -4.04
N LYS A 402 22.56 0.50 -3.02
CA LYS A 402 22.76 -0.41 -1.87
C LYS A 402 21.76 -1.55 -1.81
N GLY A 403 20.49 -1.29 -2.05
CA GLY A 403 19.42 -2.27 -2.00
C GLY A 403 19.68 -3.45 -2.93
N LEU A 404 19.54 -4.67 -2.42
CA LEU A 404 19.81 -5.86 -3.23
C LEU A 404 18.75 -6.03 -4.32
N TYR A 405 17.48 -5.70 -4.05
CA TYR A 405 16.45 -5.64 -5.09
C TYR A 405 16.86 -4.68 -6.22
N ASN A 406 17.25 -3.45 -5.88
CA ASN A 406 17.67 -2.44 -6.86
C ASN A 406 18.89 -2.90 -7.68
N ARG A 407 19.80 -3.65 -7.06
CA ARG A 407 20.94 -4.25 -7.77
C ARG A 407 20.51 -5.37 -8.72
N LEU A 408 19.48 -6.15 -8.39
CA LEU A 408 18.90 -7.15 -9.30
C LEU A 408 18.25 -6.44 -10.50
N VAL A 409 17.51 -5.36 -10.27
CA VAL A 409 16.96 -4.50 -11.36
C VAL A 409 18.06 -3.97 -12.27
N ALA A 410 19.12 -3.39 -11.69
CA ALA A 410 20.24 -2.83 -12.45
C ALA A 410 20.99 -3.87 -13.31
N ARG A 411 20.92 -5.16 -12.93
CA ARG A 411 21.50 -6.28 -13.68
C ARG A 411 20.55 -6.91 -14.68
N GLY A 412 19.32 -6.42 -14.80
CA GLY A 412 18.29 -7.02 -15.65
C GLY A 412 17.75 -8.36 -15.11
N SER A 413 17.92 -8.63 -13.80
CA SER A 413 17.46 -9.88 -13.15
C SER A 413 16.08 -9.72 -12.48
N MET A 414 15.44 -8.57 -12.62
CA MET A 414 14.05 -8.30 -12.22
C MET A 414 13.35 -7.58 -13.36
N LYS A 415 12.15 -8.03 -13.69
CA LYS A 415 11.30 -7.40 -14.71
C LYS A 415 10.78 -6.05 -14.19
N ARG A 416 10.84 -5.03 -15.03
CA ARG A 416 10.20 -3.75 -14.82
C ARG A 416 8.92 -3.66 -15.64
N LEU A 417 7.86 -3.14 -15.06
CA LEU A 417 6.59 -2.82 -15.74
C LEU A 417 6.52 -1.34 -16.10
N VAL A 418 7.19 -0.50 -15.33
CA VAL A 418 7.21 0.95 -15.49
C VAL A 418 8.65 1.46 -15.68
N SER A 419 8.81 2.54 -16.43
CA SER A 419 10.12 3.16 -16.64
C SER A 419 10.54 4.02 -15.45
N GLU A 420 11.85 4.18 -15.24
CA GLU A 420 12.37 5.08 -14.21
C GLU A 420 11.92 6.53 -14.45
N HIS A 421 11.76 6.94 -15.71
CA HIS A 421 11.26 8.27 -16.07
C HIS A 421 9.83 8.49 -15.52
N GLN A 422 8.92 7.55 -15.72
CA GLN A 422 7.55 7.63 -15.16
C GLN A 422 7.56 7.73 -13.63
N VAL A 423 8.43 6.95 -12.97
CA VAL A 423 8.57 7.00 -11.51
C VAL A 423 9.08 8.36 -11.01
N ILE A 424 10.10 8.92 -11.67
CA ILE A 424 10.65 10.24 -11.31
C ILE A 424 9.62 11.35 -11.55
N GLU A 425 8.91 11.32 -12.68
CA GLU A 425 7.83 12.25 -12.95
C GLU A 425 6.72 12.19 -11.89
N ALA A 426 6.39 11.00 -11.39
CA ALA A 426 5.36 10.79 -10.37
C ALA A 426 5.77 11.26 -8.96
N VAL A 427 7.05 11.53 -8.71
CA VAL A 427 7.49 12.13 -7.43
C VAL A 427 6.86 13.53 -7.25
N ASP A 428 6.75 14.30 -8.34
CA ASP A 428 6.29 15.69 -8.30
C ASP A 428 4.90 15.89 -8.90
N ASN A 429 4.43 14.96 -9.75
CA ASN A 429 3.19 15.12 -10.49
C ASN A 429 2.10 14.15 -10.03
N PRO A 430 0.85 14.62 -9.83
CA PRO A 430 -0.27 13.78 -9.44
C PRO A 430 -0.81 12.93 -10.61
N PRO A 431 -1.54 11.83 -10.31
CA PRO A 431 -2.39 11.17 -11.29
C PRO A 431 -3.37 12.15 -11.91
N THR A 432 -3.68 11.96 -13.19
CA THR A 432 -4.54 12.91 -13.92
C THR A 432 -6.02 12.52 -13.93
N ASP A 433 -6.36 11.34 -13.46
CA ASP A 433 -7.68 10.70 -13.59
C ASP A 433 -8.52 10.75 -12.31
N THR A 434 -7.95 11.25 -11.20
CA THR A 434 -8.63 11.36 -9.90
C THR A 434 -8.53 12.77 -9.30
N ARG A 435 -9.19 13.01 -8.17
CA ARG A 435 -9.09 14.25 -7.38
C ARG A 435 -7.68 14.52 -6.83
N ALA A 436 -6.77 13.53 -6.87
CA ALA A 436 -5.37 13.76 -6.54
C ALA A 436 -4.76 14.84 -7.44
N TYR A 437 -5.22 14.95 -8.70
CA TYR A 437 -4.84 16.01 -9.61
C TYR A 437 -5.18 17.40 -9.06
N PHE A 438 -6.44 17.61 -8.63
CA PHE A 438 -6.86 18.87 -8.03
C PHE A 438 -6.05 19.20 -6.79
N ARG A 439 -5.89 18.24 -5.87
CA ARG A 439 -5.12 18.41 -4.63
C ARG A 439 -3.66 18.78 -4.92
N GLY A 440 -2.99 18.05 -5.81
CA GLY A 440 -1.59 18.29 -6.16
C GLY A 440 -1.38 19.61 -6.89
N GLU A 441 -2.23 19.95 -7.85
CA GLU A 441 -2.13 21.22 -8.60
C GLU A 441 -2.45 22.45 -7.73
N CYS A 442 -3.41 22.35 -6.80
CA CYS A 442 -3.65 23.41 -5.84
C CYS A 442 -2.42 23.67 -4.97
N LEU A 443 -1.77 22.62 -4.46
CA LEU A 443 -0.54 22.74 -3.68
C LEU A 443 0.60 23.36 -4.49
N ARG A 444 0.75 22.97 -5.75
CA ARG A 444 1.80 23.50 -6.63
C ARG A 444 1.62 24.97 -6.94
N ARG A 445 0.39 25.38 -7.29
CA ARG A 445 0.07 26.73 -7.75
C ARG A 445 -0.18 27.70 -6.62
N PHE A 446 -0.89 27.25 -5.57
CA PHE A 446 -1.42 28.09 -4.49
C PHE A 446 -1.01 27.65 -3.08
N GLY A 447 0.10 26.93 -2.94
CA GLY A 447 0.50 26.34 -1.67
C GLY A 447 0.68 27.32 -0.51
N ALA A 448 0.90 28.62 -0.80
CA ALA A 448 0.95 29.67 0.23
C ALA A 448 -0.43 30.01 0.82
N ASP A 449 -1.50 29.77 0.06
CA ASP A 449 -2.88 30.09 0.38
C ASP A 449 -3.65 28.84 0.84
N ILE A 450 -2.99 27.67 1.02
CA ILE A 450 -3.59 26.44 1.50
C ILE A 450 -3.25 26.24 2.98
N ALA A 451 -4.26 26.33 3.83
CA ALA A 451 -4.13 26.10 5.27
C ALA A 451 -4.02 24.60 5.61
N ALA A 452 -4.87 23.77 4.98
CA ALA A 452 -4.89 22.34 5.22
C ALA A 452 -5.48 21.59 4.01
N ALA A 453 -5.26 20.26 3.94
CA ALA A 453 -5.98 19.39 3.05
C ALA A 453 -6.14 17.99 3.66
N SER A 454 -7.07 17.22 3.11
CA SER A 454 -7.27 15.80 3.39
C SER A 454 -7.42 15.02 2.06
N TRP A 455 -7.82 13.76 2.15
CA TRP A 455 -8.14 12.98 0.95
C TRP A 455 -9.34 13.56 0.20
N ASP A 456 -10.30 14.16 0.90
CA ASP A 456 -11.61 14.59 0.41
C ASP A 456 -11.89 16.08 0.50
N SER A 457 -10.88 16.91 0.83
CA SER A 457 -11.02 18.37 0.83
C SER A 457 -9.68 19.11 0.69
N VAL A 458 -9.75 20.34 0.17
CA VAL A 458 -8.68 21.34 0.23
C VAL A 458 -9.22 22.58 0.93
N ILE A 459 -8.48 23.12 1.90
CA ILE A 459 -8.89 24.25 2.74
C ILE A 459 -7.97 25.43 2.45
N PHE A 460 -8.56 26.50 1.96
CA PHE A 460 -7.87 27.74 1.61
C PHE A 460 -7.93 28.77 2.74
N ASP A 461 -6.81 29.47 2.95
CA ASP A 461 -6.70 30.70 3.72
C ASP A 461 -6.53 31.88 2.74
N LEU A 462 -7.60 32.60 2.52
CA LEU A 462 -7.64 33.72 1.58
C LEU A 462 -7.46 35.07 2.28
N GLY A 463 -7.00 35.10 3.55
CA GLY A 463 -6.80 36.29 4.34
C GLY A 463 -8.10 36.93 4.87
N GLY A 464 -9.23 36.23 4.83
CA GLY A 464 -10.50 36.60 5.40
C GLY A 464 -10.69 36.10 6.84
N ASP A 465 -11.89 36.38 7.43
CA ASP A 465 -12.22 35.96 8.78
C ASP A 465 -12.43 34.45 8.96
N SER A 466 -12.57 33.70 7.86
CA SER A 466 -12.81 32.25 7.87
C SER A 466 -12.05 31.55 6.74
N LEU A 467 -11.65 30.30 7.01
CA LEU A 467 -11.09 29.41 6.01
C LEU A 467 -12.20 28.91 5.05
N VAL A 468 -11.83 28.68 3.79
CA VAL A 468 -12.76 28.14 2.78
C VAL A 468 -12.43 26.68 2.46
N ARG A 469 -13.33 25.78 2.80
CA ARG A 469 -13.21 24.34 2.50
C ARG A 469 -13.84 24.02 1.13
N ILE A 470 -13.06 23.46 0.23
CA ILE A 470 -13.53 22.91 -1.05
C ILE A 470 -13.59 21.39 -0.91
N PRO A 471 -14.79 20.79 -0.82
CA PRO A 471 -14.94 19.34 -0.71
C PRO A 471 -14.68 18.66 -2.06
N THR A 472 -14.03 17.49 -2.01
CA THR A 472 -13.76 16.62 -3.16
C THR A 472 -14.28 15.19 -2.89
N LEU A 473 -15.51 15.08 -2.39
CA LEU A 473 -16.14 13.82 -1.98
C LEU A 473 -16.36 12.83 -3.14
N GLU A 474 -16.37 13.33 -4.38
CA GLU A 474 -16.43 12.49 -5.58
C GLU A 474 -15.02 12.32 -6.16
N PRO A 475 -14.37 11.15 -5.99
CA PRO A 475 -12.96 10.99 -6.30
C PRO A 475 -12.58 11.20 -7.77
N LEU A 476 -13.52 11.02 -8.70
CA LEU A 476 -13.28 11.20 -10.15
C LEU A 476 -13.46 12.65 -10.61
N ARG A 477 -14.15 13.51 -9.86
CA ARG A 477 -14.46 14.89 -10.30
C ARG A 477 -13.29 15.86 -10.21
N GLY A 478 -12.32 15.62 -9.38
CA GLY A 478 -11.09 16.42 -9.28
C GLY A 478 -10.02 16.07 -10.32
N SER A 479 -10.33 15.27 -11.34
CA SER A 479 -9.40 14.86 -12.39
C SER A 479 -9.03 16.01 -13.34
N LYS A 480 -7.92 15.87 -14.07
CA LYS A 480 -7.49 16.84 -15.08
C LYS A 480 -8.57 17.15 -16.11
N ALA A 481 -9.31 16.14 -16.52
CA ALA A 481 -10.42 16.30 -17.49
C ALA A 481 -11.53 17.23 -16.97
N HIS A 482 -11.78 17.24 -15.65
CA HIS A 482 -12.82 18.07 -15.04
C HIS A 482 -12.34 19.46 -14.62
N VAL A 483 -11.15 19.58 -14.03
CA VAL A 483 -10.71 20.83 -13.42
C VAL A 483 -9.49 21.45 -14.09
N GLY A 484 -8.87 20.79 -15.08
CA GLY A 484 -7.65 21.28 -15.71
C GLY A 484 -7.84 22.64 -16.38
N ALA A 485 -8.88 22.81 -17.19
CA ALA A 485 -9.18 24.08 -17.87
C ALA A 485 -9.49 25.21 -16.87
N LEU A 486 -10.19 24.92 -15.78
CA LEU A 486 -10.43 25.88 -14.70
C LEU A 486 -9.12 26.33 -14.06
N LEU A 487 -8.28 25.37 -13.64
CA LEU A 487 -6.98 25.66 -13.03
C LEU A 487 -6.06 26.48 -13.96
N ASP A 488 -6.14 26.25 -15.27
CA ASP A 488 -5.34 26.99 -16.26
C ASP A 488 -5.91 28.40 -16.56
N SER A 489 -7.17 28.67 -16.21
CA SER A 489 -7.82 29.96 -16.43
C SER A 489 -7.65 30.96 -15.28
N VAL A 490 -7.22 30.51 -14.10
CA VAL A 490 -7.10 31.33 -12.89
C VAL A 490 -5.63 31.60 -12.52
N ASN A 491 -5.37 32.79 -11.94
CA ASN A 491 -4.04 33.20 -11.53
C ASN A 491 -3.86 33.27 -10.00
N SER A 492 -4.93 33.09 -9.23
CA SER A 492 -4.89 33.15 -7.77
C SER A 492 -5.85 32.14 -7.13
N ALA A 493 -5.60 31.81 -5.86
CA ALA A 493 -6.50 30.99 -5.06
C ALA A 493 -7.88 31.64 -4.88
N VAL A 494 -7.95 32.97 -4.78
CA VAL A 494 -9.20 33.72 -4.68
C VAL A 494 -10.06 33.49 -5.93
N GLU A 495 -9.50 33.69 -7.15
CA GLU A 495 -10.22 33.47 -8.41
C GLU A 495 -10.70 32.01 -8.53
N LEU A 496 -9.86 31.04 -8.12
CA LEU A 496 -10.23 29.63 -8.15
C LEU A 496 -11.45 29.35 -7.25
N VAL A 497 -11.40 29.82 -5.99
CA VAL A 497 -12.48 29.60 -5.02
C VAL A 497 -13.76 30.29 -5.46
N GLU A 498 -13.70 31.53 -5.98
CA GLU A 498 -14.86 32.25 -6.52
C GLU A 498 -15.55 31.45 -7.64
N GLN A 499 -14.77 30.87 -8.57
CA GLN A 499 -15.34 30.08 -9.67
C GLN A 499 -15.88 28.71 -9.22
N LEU A 500 -15.35 28.13 -8.16
CA LEU A 500 -15.84 26.86 -7.60
C LEU A 500 -17.10 27.03 -6.72
N THR A 501 -17.35 28.23 -6.23
CA THR A 501 -18.46 28.52 -5.30
C THR A 501 -19.60 29.35 -5.94
N SER A 502 -19.41 29.83 -7.17
CA SER A 502 -20.44 30.51 -7.99
C SER A 502 -21.35 29.49 -8.69
#